data_d9beb4bb03a3f004b72977bc83eff8b9
#
_entry.id   d9beb4bb03a3f004b72977bc83eff8b9
#
_cell.length_a   1.000
_cell.length_b   1.000
_cell.length_c   1.000
_cell.angle_alpha   90.00
_cell.angle_beta   90.00
_cell.angle_gamma   90.00
#
_symmetry.space_group_name_H-M   'P 1'
#
loop_
_entity.id
_entity.type
_entity.pdbx_description
1 polymer ?
#
loop_
_entity_poly.entity_id
_entity_poly.type
_entity_poly.pdbx_seq_one_letter_code
_entity_poly.pdbx_strand_id
1 'polypeptide(L)'
;MKSIIWKIELAAAVLLAVSALVWGLRPGVWNNGGFYRMAAGEQGRTYTRPGCSTVEVTEDNRLRIQSPAGQTAEFTLSLAENGSYRAAEMAMDGVVRNITYNTATGAFMTAGDSWSISTLVQEKAGFSPGLTDNALYSMALGNHQTRIAGRSGEFLTAGLFLLLGLVLPLLLKPAIALDKFLLGFFYDNSEKLQATDLARGIMLLLGLVVSVIGAIWWCILLFG
;
A
#
# COMPACT_ATOMS: atom_id res chain seq x y z
N MET A 1 11.23 33.82 9.94
CA MET A 1 11.44 32.75 8.94
C MET A 1 11.35 31.35 9.53
N LYS A 2 12.09 30.98 10.59
CA LYS A 2 12.06 29.63 11.23
C LYS A 2 10.66 29.18 11.70
N SER A 3 9.85 30.07 12.28
CA SER A 3 8.49 29.78 12.73
C SER A 3 7.52 29.46 11.58
N ILE A 4 7.76 30.01 10.39
CA ILE A 4 6.90 29.81 9.23
C ILE A 4 7.16 28.44 8.60
N ILE A 5 8.42 28.06 8.40
CA ILE A 5 8.80 26.77 7.82
C ILE A 5 8.24 25.64 8.66
N TRP A 6 8.44 25.67 9.98
CA TRP A 6 7.90 24.64 10.88
C TRP A 6 6.37 24.54 10.86
N LYS A 7 5.68 25.68 10.76
CA LYS A 7 4.21 25.68 10.63
C LYS A 7 3.75 25.05 9.32
N ILE A 8 4.48 25.28 8.22
CA ILE A 8 4.20 24.68 6.91
C ILE A 8 4.41 23.16 6.97
N GLU A 9 5.53 22.71 7.53
CA GLU A 9 5.83 21.28 7.70
C GLU A 9 4.80 20.59 8.58
N LEU A 10 4.41 21.21 9.70
CA LEU A 10 3.36 20.67 10.57
C LEU A 10 2.01 20.58 9.84
N ALA A 11 1.64 21.61 9.10
CA ALA A 11 0.40 21.60 8.31
C ALA A 11 0.45 20.51 7.23
N ALA A 12 1.57 20.33 6.55
CA ALA A 12 1.77 19.25 5.59
C ALA A 12 1.65 17.87 6.25
N ALA A 13 2.28 17.66 7.40
CA ALA A 13 2.17 16.40 8.15
C ALA A 13 0.72 16.10 8.58
N VAL A 14 -0.02 17.10 9.04
CA VAL A 14 -1.44 16.97 9.40
C VAL A 14 -2.27 16.61 8.16
N LEU A 15 -2.05 17.28 7.01
CA LEU A 15 -2.75 16.97 5.78
C LEU A 15 -2.48 15.54 5.30
N LEU A 16 -1.24 15.08 5.41
CA LEU A 16 -0.86 13.69 5.08
C LEU A 16 -1.52 12.69 6.04
N ALA A 17 -1.57 12.99 7.34
CA ALA A 17 -2.28 12.15 8.31
C ALA A 17 -3.78 12.06 8.01
N VAL A 18 -4.42 13.19 7.70
CA VAL A 18 -5.84 13.22 7.30
C VAL A 18 -6.05 12.46 6.00
N SER A 19 -5.15 12.62 5.02
CA SER A 19 -5.23 11.85 3.76
C SER A 19 -5.12 10.35 3.99
N ALA A 20 -4.27 9.90 4.93
CA ALA A 20 -4.18 8.50 5.32
C ALA A 20 -5.48 7.97 5.93
N LEU A 21 -6.17 8.77 6.76
CA LEU A 21 -7.47 8.39 7.32
C LEU A 21 -8.53 8.25 6.21
N VAL A 22 -8.57 9.19 5.27
CA VAL A 22 -9.62 9.23 4.22
C VAL A 22 -9.36 8.17 3.13
N TRP A 23 -8.10 8.01 2.70
CA TRP A 23 -7.75 7.16 1.55
C TRP A 23 -7.14 5.82 1.98
N GLY A 24 -6.39 5.83 3.07
CA GLY A 24 -5.66 4.65 3.55
C GLY A 24 -6.54 3.64 4.30
N LEU A 25 -7.66 4.07 4.88
CA LEU A 25 -8.63 3.18 5.55
C LEU A 25 -9.67 2.57 4.59
N ARG A 26 -9.63 2.90 3.30
CA ARG A 26 -10.55 2.31 2.32
C ARG A 26 -10.27 0.83 2.14
N PRO A 27 -11.32 -0.01 2.13
CA PRO A 27 -11.18 -1.44 1.92
C PRO A 27 -10.78 -1.76 0.46
N GLY A 28 -10.08 -2.86 0.30
CA GLY A 28 -9.68 -3.34 -1.02
C GLY A 28 -8.71 -4.52 -0.94
N VAL A 29 -8.02 -4.78 -2.05
CA VAL A 29 -7.09 -5.91 -2.20
C VAL A 29 -5.79 -5.43 -2.83
N TRP A 30 -4.66 -5.84 -2.28
CA TRP A 30 -3.34 -5.63 -2.86
C TRP A 30 -3.05 -6.65 -3.97
N ASN A 31 -2.52 -6.18 -5.08
CA ASN A 31 -2.09 -7.00 -6.21
C ASN A 31 -0.84 -6.40 -6.87
N ASN A 32 0.26 -7.15 -6.93
CA ASN A 32 1.50 -6.75 -7.62
C ASN A 32 1.95 -5.30 -7.32
N GLY A 33 2.01 -4.95 -6.04
CA GLY A 33 2.45 -3.63 -5.61
C GLY A 33 1.44 -2.50 -5.76
N GLY A 34 0.24 -2.77 -6.27
CA GLY A 34 -0.84 -1.81 -6.39
C GLY A 34 -2.11 -2.22 -5.65
N PHE A 35 -2.92 -1.24 -5.28
CA PHE A 35 -4.11 -1.44 -4.48
C PHE A 35 -5.38 -1.30 -5.32
N TYR A 36 -6.18 -2.35 -5.35
CA TYR A 36 -7.53 -2.35 -5.91
C TYR A 36 -8.51 -1.89 -4.83
N ARG A 37 -9.08 -0.71 -5.06
CA ARG A 37 -10.09 -0.14 -4.16
C ARG A 37 -11.41 -0.85 -4.36
N MET A 38 -12.04 -1.27 -3.26
CA MET A 38 -13.38 -1.85 -3.27
C MET A 38 -14.45 -0.75 -3.15
N ALA A 39 -15.48 -0.87 -3.94
CA ALA A 39 -16.75 -0.17 -3.78
C ALA A 39 -17.86 -1.21 -3.64
N ALA A 40 -18.68 -1.09 -2.60
CA ALA A 40 -19.89 -1.89 -2.46
C ALA A 40 -21.00 -1.29 -3.32
N GLY A 41 -21.69 -2.11 -4.09
CA GLY A 41 -22.86 -1.77 -4.90
C GLY A 41 -24.06 -2.59 -4.47
N GLU A 42 -25.22 -2.31 -5.06
CA GLU A 42 -26.49 -3.03 -4.76
C GLU A 42 -26.44 -4.52 -5.17
N GLN A 43 -25.62 -4.88 -6.15
CA GLN A 43 -25.54 -6.23 -6.72
C GLN A 43 -24.22 -6.93 -6.42
N GLY A 44 -23.39 -6.38 -5.53
CA GLY A 44 -22.10 -6.97 -5.19
C GLY A 44 -21.01 -5.95 -4.95
N ARG A 45 -19.79 -6.31 -5.30
CA ARG A 45 -18.56 -5.54 -5.02
C ARG A 45 -17.80 -5.28 -6.30
N THR A 46 -17.32 -4.05 -6.47
CA THR A 46 -16.49 -3.66 -7.61
C THR A 46 -15.10 -3.26 -7.11
N TYR A 47 -14.07 -3.81 -7.72
CA TYR A 47 -12.68 -3.53 -7.44
C TYR A 47 -12.06 -2.78 -8.61
N THR A 48 -11.52 -1.61 -8.34
CA THR A 48 -10.95 -0.72 -9.36
C THR A 48 -9.55 -0.26 -9.00
N ARG A 49 -8.70 -0.16 -10.02
CA ARG A 49 -7.38 0.47 -9.96
C ARG A 49 -7.17 1.25 -11.26
N PRO A 50 -6.70 2.51 -11.22
CA PRO A 50 -6.46 3.30 -12.42
C PRO A 50 -5.53 2.58 -13.41
N GLY A 51 -5.92 2.55 -14.69
CA GLY A 51 -5.14 1.92 -15.76
C GLY A 51 -5.09 0.39 -15.75
N CYS A 52 -5.82 -0.26 -14.85
CA CYS A 52 -5.86 -1.72 -14.72
C CYS A 52 -7.27 -2.25 -15.00
N SER A 53 -7.40 -3.57 -15.11
CA SER A 53 -8.70 -4.23 -15.27
C SER A 53 -9.59 -3.97 -14.04
N THR A 54 -10.88 -3.81 -14.27
CA THR A 54 -11.91 -3.74 -13.22
C THR A 54 -12.43 -5.14 -12.93
N VAL A 55 -12.67 -5.46 -11.66
CA VAL A 55 -13.26 -6.75 -11.26
C VAL A 55 -14.57 -6.47 -10.52
N GLU A 56 -15.64 -7.06 -11.02
CA GLU A 56 -16.97 -7.07 -10.38
C GLU A 56 -17.23 -8.45 -9.82
N VAL A 57 -17.66 -8.52 -8.57
CA VAL A 57 -18.04 -9.77 -7.88
C VAL A 57 -19.46 -9.63 -7.40
N THR A 58 -20.35 -10.42 -7.98
CA THR A 58 -21.78 -10.46 -7.58
C THR A 58 -22.00 -11.33 -6.35
N GLU A 59 -23.18 -11.26 -5.76
CA GLU A 59 -23.57 -12.09 -4.63
C GLU A 59 -23.56 -13.59 -4.96
N ASP A 60 -23.79 -13.96 -6.22
CA ASP A 60 -23.74 -15.34 -6.71
C ASP A 60 -22.30 -15.85 -6.98
N ASN A 61 -21.29 -15.15 -6.46
CA ASN A 61 -19.86 -15.42 -6.74
C ASN A 61 -19.49 -15.43 -8.24
N ARG A 62 -20.25 -14.73 -9.06
CA ARG A 62 -19.89 -14.46 -10.45
C ARG A 62 -18.87 -13.34 -10.47
N LEU A 63 -17.74 -13.61 -11.10
CA LEU A 63 -16.68 -12.62 -11.32
C LEU A 63 -16.73 -12.17 -12.78
N ARG A 64 -16.73 -10.87 -12.97
CA ARG A 64 -16.59 -10.22 -14.27
C ARG A 64 -15.32 -9.37 -14.25
N ILE A 65 -14.39 -9.68 -15.14
CA ILE A 65 -13.16 -8.92 -15.31
C ILE A 65 -13.28 -8.12 -16.60
N GLN A 66 -13.14 -6.82 -16.51
CA GLN A 66 -13.16 -5.92 -17.65
C GLN A 66 -11.79 -5.27 -17.85
N SER A 67 -11.19 -5.43 -19.02
CA SER A 67 -9.94 -4.76 -19.37
C SER A 67 -10.15 -3.26 -19.58
N PRO A 68 -9.10 -2.41 -19.51
CA PRO A 68 -9.18 -1.00 -19.88
C PRO A 68 -9.62 -0.76 -21.32
N ALA A 69 -9.42 -1.75 -22.20
CA ALA A 69 -9.84 -1.71 -23.62
C ALA A 69 -11.31 -2.16 -23.83
N GLY A 70 -12.04 -2.50 -22.74
CA GLY A 70 -13.44 -2.89 -22.79
C GLY A 70 -13.69 -4.37 -23.05
N GLN A 71 -12.66 -5.22 -23.18
CA GLN A 71 -12.81 -6.67 -23.26
C GLN A 71 -13.28 -7.22 -21.92
N THR A 72 -14.12 -8.24 -21.92
CA THR A 72 -14.70 -8.82 -20.71
C THR A 72 -14.48 -10.32 -20.64
N ALA A 73 -14.23 -10.82 -19.43
CA ALA A 73 -14.24 -12.24 -19.10
C ALA A 73 -15.18 -12.46 -17.91
N GLU A 74 -16.06 -13.45 -18.00
CA GLU A 74 -16.99 -13.79 -16.94
C GLU A 74 -16.81 -15.24 -16.53
N PHE A 75 -16.79 -15.51 -15.23
CA PHE A 75 -16.78 -16.85 -14.69
C PHE A 75 -17.40 -16.86 -13.30
N THR A 76 -17.87 -18.01 -12.86
CA THR A 76 -18.33 -18.24 -11.47
C THR A 76 -17.26 -18.97 -10.70
N LEU A 77 -17.08 -18.62 -9.44
CA LEU A 77 -16.13 -19.25 -8.55
C LEU A 77 -16.85 -19.69 -7.28
N SER A 78 -17.14 -20.96 -7.17
CA SER A 78 -17.72 -21.56 -5.96
C SER A 78 -16.59 -22.12 -5.09
N LEU A 79 -16.54 -21.73 -3.83
CA LEU A 79 -15.47 -22.09 -2.90
C LEU A 79 -16.03 -22.97 -1.78
N ALA A 80 -15.45 -24.14 -1.59
CA ALA A 80 -15.72 -25.03 -0.48
C ALA A 80 -14.53 -25.08 0.48
N GLU A 81 -14.78 -24.99 1.78
CA GLU A 81 -13.71 -25.08 2.78
C GLU A 81 -13.27 -26.55 2.97
N ASN A 82 -11.98 -26.82 2.85
CA ASN A 82 -11.38 -28.12 3.12
C ASN A 82 -9.94 -27.95 3.63
N GLY A 83 -9.78 -27.64 4.90
CA GLY A 83 -8.50 -27.48 5.55
C GLY A 83 -7.57 -26.44 4.89
N SER A 84 -6.33 -26.85 4.57
CA SER A 84 -5.32 -26.00 3.93
C SER A 84 -5.56 -25.79 2.43
N TYR A 85 -6.43 -26.61 1.84
CA TYR A 85 -6.85 -26.51 0.45
C TYR A 85 -8.32 -26.14 0.41
N ARG A 86 -8.67 -25.21 -0.45
CA ARG A 86 -10.07 -24.88 -0.70
C ARG A 86 -10.43 -25.34 -2.08
N ALA A 87 -11.37 -26.28 -2.15
CA ALA A 87 -11.92 -26.72 -3.41
C ALA A 87 -12.72 -25.54 -4.02
N ALA A 88 -12.54 -25.33 -5.30
CA ALA A 88 -13.25 -24.32 -6.05
C ALA A 88 -13.75 -24.93 -7.35
N GLU A 89 -14.99 -24.65 -7.70
CA GLU A 89 -15.53 -24.90 -9.03
C GLU A 89 -15.52 -23.59 -9.80
N MET A 90 -14.88 -23.59 -10.95
CA MET A 90 -14.89 -22.46 -11.88
C MET A 90 -15.64 -22.84 -13.14
N ALA A 91 -16.70 -22.10 -13.43
CA ALA A 91 -17.43 -22.24 -14.69
C ALA A 91 -17.17 -21.02 -15.58
N MET A 92 -16.64 -21.26 -16.78
CA MET A 92 -16.40 -20.26 -17.81
C MET A 92 -16.84 -20.83 -19.16
N ASP A 93 -17.65 -20.08 -19.90
CA ASP A 93 -18.21 -20.49 -21.21
C ASP A 93 -18.88 -21.88 -21.20
N GLY A 94 -19.60 -22.21 -20.12
CA GLY A 94 -20.28 -23.49 -19.96
C GLY A 94 -19.37 -24.68 -19.61
N VAL A 95 -18.06 -24.46 -19.48
CA VAL A 95 -17.12 -25.49 -19.03
C VAL A 95 -16.85 -25.34 -17.54
N VAL A 96 -17.19 -26.37 -16.79
CA VAL A 96 -16.92 -26.44 -15.34
C VAL A 96 -15.56 -27.10 -15.11
N ARG A 97 -14.70 -26.44 -14.36
CA ARG A 97 -13.40 -26.95 -13.94
C ARG A 97 -13.32 -27.03 -12.43
N ASN A 98 -12.98 -28.19 -11.91
CA ASN A 98 -12.66 -28.36 -10.50
C ASN A 98 -11.22 -27.93 -10.29
N ILE A 99 -11.04 -26.92 -9.46
CA ILE A 99 -9.74 -26.35 -9.11
C ILE A 99 -9.57 -26.41 -7.60
N THR A 100 -8.35 -26.39 -7.13
CA THR A 100 -8.03 -26.33 -5.72
C THR A 100 -7.19 -25.09 -5.46
N TYR A 101 -7.57 -24.29 -4.50
CA TYR A 101 -6.76 -23.17 -4.05
C TYR A 101 -5.90 -23.57 -2.87
N ASN A 102 -4.58 -23.45 -3.03
CA ASN A 102 -3.62 -23.68 -1.96
C ASN A 102 -3.40 -22.38 -1.19
N THR A 103 -3.87 -22.32 0.05
CA THR A 103 -3.76 -21.12 0.90
C THR A 103 -2.33 -20.78 1.28
N ALA A 104 -1.41 -21.77 1.30
CA ALA A 104 -0.02 -21.56 1.65
C ALA A 104 0.80 -20.92 0.51
N THR A 105 0.53 -21.32 -0.74
CA THR A 105 1.23 -20.79 -1.92
C THR A 105 0.49 -19.64 -2.60
N GLY A 106 -0.80 -19.47 -2.30
CA GLY A 106 -1.64 -18.49 -2.96
C GLY A 106 -1.92 -18.79 -4.43
N ALA A 107 -1.85 -20.07 -4.83
CA ALA A 107 -2.02 -20.50 -6.22
C ALA A 107 -3.22 -21.43 -6.39
N PHE A 108 -3.86 -21.35 -7.55
CA PHE A 108 -4.82 -22.36 -7.98
C PHE A 108 -4.08 -23.54 -8.62
N MET A 109 -4.62 -24.75 -8.42
CA MET A 109 -4.08 -25.99 -8.94
C MET A 109 -5.19 -26.84 -9.56
N THR A 110 -4.89 -27.51 -10.68
CA THR A 110 -5.76 -28.51 -11.28
C THR A 110 -5.01 -29.84 -11.37
N ALA A 111 -5.57 -30.91 -10.83
CA ALA A 111 -5.07 -32.30 -10.99
C ALA A 111 -3.54 -32.47 -10.89
N GLY A 112 -2.88 -31.67 -10.03
CA GLY A 112 -1.43 -31.76 -9.79
C GLY A 112 -0.58 -30.70 -10.48
N ASP A 113 -1.12 -29.97 -11.45
CA ASP A 113 -0.42 -28.87 -12.13
C ASP A 113 -0.80 -27.51 -11.56
N SER A 114 0.17 -26.58 -11.47
CA SER A 114 -0.11 -25.20 -11.13
C SER A 114 -0.85 -24.53 -12.29
N TRP A 115 -1.94 -23.87 -11.96
CA TRP A 115 -2.79 -23.25 -12.95
C TRP A 115 -3.15 -21.82 -12.51
N SER A 116 -3.33 -20.93 -13.45
CA SER A 116 -3.65 -19.52 -13.19
C SER A 116 -4.92 -19.10 -13.90
N ILE A 117 -5.85 -18.49 -13.13
CA ILE A 117 -7.04 -17.87 -13.69
C ILE A 117 -6.64 -16.77 -14.71
N SER A 118 -5.58 -16.05 -14.41
CA SER A 118 -5.05 -15.01 -15.30
C SER A 118 -4.65 -15.55 -16.68
N THR A 119 -4.03 -16.74 -16.70
CA THR A 119 -3.66 -17.43 -17.95
C THR A 119 -4.91 -17.86 -18.71
N LEU A 120 -5.92 -18.40 -18.03
CA LEU A 120 -7.17 -18.81 -18.67
C LEU A 120 -7.93 -17.61 -19.26
N VAL A 121 -7.99 -16.49 -18.52
CA VAL A 121 -8.61 -15.26 -19.05
C VAL A 121 -7.88 -14.78 -20.29
N GLN A 122 -6.56 -14.84 -20.29
CA GLN A 122 -5.76 -14.46 -21.47
C GLN A 122 -6.03 -15.39 -22.65
N GLU A 123 -6.12 -16.69 -22.43
CA GLU A 123 -6.37 -17.71 -23.47
C GLU A 123 -7.79 -17.59 -24.05
N LYS A 124 -8.80 -17.36 -23.21
CA LYS A 124 -10.21 -17.37 -23.63
C LYS A 124 -10.74 -16.00 -24.03
N ALA A 125 -10.36 -14.94 -23.36
CA ALA A 125 -10.85 -13.59 -23.58
C ALA A 125 -9.85 -12.69 -24.32
N GLY A 126 -8.65 -13.18 -24.61
CA GLY A 126 -7.65 -12.49 -25.42
C GLY A 126 -6.96 -11.30 -24.75
N PHE A 127 -7.06 -11.17 -23.41
CA PHE A 127 -6.36 -10.12 -22.68
C PHE A 127 -5.79 -10.64 -21.35
N SER A 128 -4.67 -10.05 -20.91
CA SER A 128 -4.13 -10.32 -19.58
C SER A 128 -4.80 -9.43 -18.55
N PRO A 129 -5.47 -9.98 -17.52
CA PRO A 129 -6.11 -9.17 -16.49
C PRO A 129 -5.11 -8.45 -15.58
N GLY A 130 -3.83 -8.85 -15.58
CA GLY A 130 -2.80 -8.29 -14.68
C GLY A 130 -3.05 -8.57 -13.20
N LEU A 131 -3.86 -9.59 -12.89
CA LEU A 131 -4.27 -9.97 -11.55
C LEU A 131 -3.60 -11.28 -11.15
N THR A 132 -3.15 -11.37 -9.90
CA THR A 132 -2.70 -12.63 -9.32
C THR A 132 -3.90 -13.47 -8.87
N ASP A 133 -3.75 -14.79 -8.86
CA ASP A 133 -4.77 -15.68 -8.36
C ASP A 133 -5.14 -15.41 -6.90
N ASN A 134 -4.16 -15.02 -6.08
CA ASN A 134 -4.40 -14.62 -4.69
C ASN A 134 -5.26 -13.35 -4.57
N ALA A 135 -5.06 -12.37 -5.45
CA ALA A 135 -5.89 -11.18 -5.48
C ALA A 135 -7.33 -11.51 -5.91
N LEU A 136 -7.50 -12.30 -6.97
CA LEU A 136 -8.81 -12.76 -7.44
C LEU A 136 -9.56 -13.57 -6.37
N TYR A 137 -8.85 -14.49 -5.70
CA TYR A 137 -9.39 -15.25 -4.59
C TYR A 137 -9.84 -14.35 -3.43
N SER A 138 -8.99 -13.39 -3.03
CA SER A 138 -9.34 -12.43 -1.98
C SER A 138 -10.55 -11.56 -2.35
N MET A 139 -10.66 -11.15 -3.62
CA MET A 139 -11.80 -10.41 -4.14
C MET A 139 -13.08 -11.26 -4.10
N ALA A 140 -13.02 -12.52 -4.54
CA ALA A 140 -14.14 -13.46 -4.54
C ALA A 140 -14.68 -13.72 -3.13
N LEU A 141 -13.80 -14.00 -2.17
CA LEU A 141 -14.16 -14.23 -0.77
C LEU A 141 -14.59 -12.97 -0.01
N GLY A 142 -14.27 -11.79 -0.53
CA GLY A 142 -14.44 -10.55 0.21
C GLY A 142 -13.44 -10.36 1.35
N ASN A 143 -12.27 -10.98 1.26
CA ASN A 143 -11.17 -10.76 2.18
C ASN A 143 -10.52 -9.42 1.88
N HIS A 144 -11.01 -8.37 2.54
CA HIS A 144 -10.53 -7.02 2.34
C HIS A 144 -9.48 -6.66 3.39
N GLN A 145 -8.53 -5.88 2.95
CA GLN A 145 -7.59 -5.18 3.82
C GLN A 145 -7.75 -3.68 3.61
N THR A 146 -7.48 -2.88 4.63
CA THR A 146 -7.31 -1.47 4.38
C THR A 146 -5.97 -1.25 3.67
N ARG A 147 -5.86 -0.18 2.90
CA ARG A 147 -4.62 0.14 2.17
C ARG A 147 -3.42 0.23 3.12
N ILE A 148 -3.62 0.85 4.30
CA ILE A 148 -2.58 0.95 5.33
C ILE A 148 -2.24 -0.42 5.92
N ALA A 149 -3.23 -1.25 6.26
CA ALA A 149 -2.99 -2.54 6.90
C ALA A 149 -2.16 -3.47 6.02
N GLY A 150 -2.41 -3.49 4.70
CA GLY A 150 -1.67 -4.31 3.75
C GLY A 150 -0.19 -3.93 3.58
N ARG A 151 0.20 -2.68 3.96
CA ARG A 151 1.57 -2.16 3.92
C ARG A 151 1.94 -1.35 5.16
N SER A 152 1.49 -1.80 6.32
CA SER A 152 1.65 -1.06 7.58
C SER A 152 3.10 -0.70 7.90
N GLY A 153 4.05 -1.58 7.62
CA GLY A 153 5.49 -1.31 7.83
C GLY A 153 6.01 -0.17 6.95
N GLU A 154 5.60 -0.12 5.69
CA GLU A 154 6.02 0.95 4.77
C GLU A 154 5.40 2.29 5.17
N PHE A 155 4.12 2.33 5.56
CA PHE A 155 3.48 3.53 6.08
C PHE A 155 4.11 4.01 7.37
N LEU A 156 4.46 3.09 8.29
CA LEU A 156 5.17 3.43 9.52
C LEU A 156 6.53 4.06 9.19
N THR A 157 7.28 3.47 8.27
CA THR A 157 8.60 3.98 7.87
C THR A 157 8.50 5.36 7.23
N ALA A 158 7.58 5.56 6.28
CA ALA A 158 7.36 6.87 5.66
C ALA A 158 6.93 7.92 6.70
N GLY A 159 6.07 7.56 7.66
CA GLY A 159 5.67 8.40 8.78
C GLY A 159 6.83 8.76 9.71
N LEU A 160 7.74 7.81 10.00
CA LEU A 160 8.95 8.07 10.76
C LEU A 160 9.89 9.05 10.05
N PHE A 161 10.04 8.96 8.73
CA PHE A 161 10.81 9.94 7.96
C PHE A 161 10.21 11.34 8.07
N LEU A 162 8.88 11.47 7.95
CA LEU A 162 8.19 12.75 8.15
C LEU A 162 8.44 13.33 9.53
N LEU A 163 8.26 12.52 10.59
CA LEU A 163 8.47 12.95 11.96
C LEU A 163 9.94 13.31 12.24
N LEU A 164 10.87 12.50 11.73
CA LEU A 164 12.31 12.76 11.89
C LEU A 164 12.67 14.08 11.24
N GLY A 165 12.19 14.35 10.03
CA GLY A 165 12.44 15.62 9.36
C GLY A 165 11.93 16.83 10.14
N LEU A 166 10.73 16.73 10.75
CA LEU A 166 10.18 17.78 11.61
C LEU A 166 10.96 17.98 12.92
N VAL A 167 11.51 16.91 13.48
CA VAL A 167 12.19 16.92 14.77
C VAL A 167 13.67 17.31 14.63
N LEU A 168 14.34 16.96 13.52
CA LEU A 168 15.76 17.25 13.28
C LEU A 168 16.18 18.70 13.60
N PRO A 169 15.46 19.74 13.14
CA PRO A 169 15.79 21.12 13.49
C PRO A 169 15.66 21.45 14.98
N LEU A 170 14.80 20.70 15.70
CA LEU A 170 14.59 20.89 17.13
C LEU A 170 15.70 20.22 17.95
N LEU A 171 16.32 19.16 17.44
CA LEU A 171 17.41 18.44 18.11
C LEU A 171 18.73 19.22 18.16
N LEU A 172 18.85 20.30 17.41
CA LEU A 172 20.08 21.11 17.39
C LEU A 172 20.46 21.64 18.79
N LYS A 173 19.48 22.08 19.60
CA LYS A 173 19.75 22.59 20.95
C LYS A 173 20.26 21.51 21.92
N PRO A 174 19.61 20.34 22.04
CA PRO A 174 20.13 19.26 22.89
C PRO A 174 21.43 18.67 22.36
N ALA A 175 21.65 18.59 21.03
CA ALA A 175 22.93 18.16 20.46
C ALA A 175 24.08 19.09 20.86
N ILE A 176 23.89 20.41 20.79
CA ILE A 176 24.89 21.38 21.25
C ILE A 176 25.12 21.26 22.76
N ALA A 177 24.08 21.02 23.54
CA ALA A 177 24.22 20.81 25.00
C ALA A 177 25.03 19.56 25.31
N LEU A 178 24.83 18.48 24.55
CA LEU A 178 25.62 17.25 24.64
C LEU A 178 27.08 17.48 24.24
N ASP A 179 27.30 18.19 23.11
CA ASP A 179 28.66 18.55 22.67
C ASP A 179 29.39 19.40 23.72
N LYS A 180 28.69 20.38 24.30
CA LYS A 180 29.25 21.19 25.41
C LYS A 180 29.63 20.35 26.61
N PHE A 181 28.79 19.38 26.96
CA PHE A 181 29.03 18.45 28.05
C PHE A 181 30.27 17.59 27.76
N LEU A 182 30.30 16.95 26.58
CA LEU A 182 31.41 16.08 26.18
C LEU A 182 32.74 16.83 26.03
N LEU A 183 32.70 18.00 25.39
CA LEU A 183 33.90 18.84 25.20
C LEU A 183 34.35 19.52 26.50
N GLY A 184 33.45 19.70 27.47
CA GLY A 184 33.79 20.20 28.81
C GLY A 184 34.79 19.32 29.57
N PHE A 185 34.93 18.03 29.20
CA PHE A 185 36.01 17.17 29.71
C PHE A 185 37.38 17.45 29.12
N PHE A 186 37.42 18.11 27.94
CA PHE A 186 38.64 18.29 27.18
C PHE A 186 39.04 19.77 26.99
N TYR A 187 38.11 20.71 27.18
CA TYR A 187 38.32 22.14 26.92
C TYR A 187 37.64 23.02 27.97
N ASP A 188 38.39 23.90 28.58
CA ASP A 188 37.93 24.84 29.61
C ASP A 188 36.89 25.88 29.14
N ASN A 189 36.74 26.07 27.81
CA ASN A 189 35.83 27.07 27.22
C ASN A 189 34.64 26.45 26.45
N SER A 190 34.31 25.20 26.73
CA SER A 190 33.17 24.51 26.06
C SER A 190 31.83 25.22 26.23
N GLU A 191 31.67 26.02 27.31
CA GLU A 191 30.44 26.80 27.57
C GLU A 191 30.13 27.85 26.49
N LYS A 192 31.17 28.33 25.75
CA LYS A 192 31.03 29.34 24.70
C LYS A 192 30.63 28.75 23.34
N LEU A 193 30.55 27.43 23.21
CA LEU A 193 30.15 26.78 21.99
C LEU A 193 28.72 27.19 21.61
N GLN A 194 28.61 27.82 20.46
CA GLN A 194 27.32 28.18 19.85
C GLN A 194 27.24 27.52 18.47
N ALA A 195 26.05 27.04 18.11
CA ALA A 195 25.82 26.57 16.74
C ALA A 195 26.04 27.73 15.77
N THR A 196 26.93 27.51 14.82
CA THR A 196 27.12 28.45 13.72
C THR A 196 25.82 28.53 12.89
N ASP A 197 25.60 29.68 12.24
CA ASP A 197 24.42 29.81 11.35
C ASP A 197 24.45 28.79 10.21
N LEU A 198 25.68 28.38 9.79
CA LEU A 198 25.86 27.29 8.84
C LEU A 198 25.35 25.96 9.35
N ALA A 199 25.68 25.54 10.59
CA ALA A 199 25.20 24.30 11.18
C ALA A 199 23.70 24.31 11.32
N ARG A 200 23.11 25.46 11.69
CA ARG A 200 21.64 25.64 11.74
C ARG A 200 21.01 25.53 10.36
N GLY A 201 21.63 26.10 9.34
CA GLY A 201 21.20 26.03 7.95
C GLY A 201 21.21 24.59 7.42
N ILE A 202 22.29 23.87 7.68
CA ILE A 202 22.45 22.45 7.29
C ILE A 202 21.37 21.58 7.95
N MET A 203 21.12 21.73 9.24
CA MET A 203 20.09 20.93 9.95
C MET A 203 18.68 21.23 9.46
N LEU A 204 18.37 22.49 9.14
CA LEU A 204 17.08 22.85 8.55
C LEU A 204 16.92 22.25 7.16
N LEU A 205 17.97 22.33 6.33
CA LEU A 205 17.96 21.74 4.98
C LEU A 205 17.81 20.22 5.04
N LEU A 206 18.55 19.56 5.92
CA LEU A 206 18.50 18.11 6.11
C LEU A 206 17.11 17.69 6.58
N GLY A 207 16.53 18.39 7.55
CA GLY A 207 15.16 18.15 8.02
C GLY A 207 14.14 18.27 6.90
N LEU A 208 14.23 19.33 6.10
CA LEU A 208 13.35 19.54 4.93
C LEU A 208 13.49 18.40 3.92
N VAL A 209 14.70 18.00 3.56
CA VAL A 209 14.95 16.91 2.59
C VAL A 209 14.37 15.61 3.10
N VAL A 210 14.58 15.25 4.35
CA VAL A 210 14.04 14.02 4.97
C VAL A 210 12.52 14.06 5.00
N SER A 211 11.89 15.18 5.38
CA SER A 211 10.44 15.36 5.34
C SER A 211 9.85 15.20 3.94
N VAL A 212 10.50 15.79 2.93
CA VAL A 212 10.06 15.70 1.54
C VAL A 212 10.11 14.25 1.03
N ILE A 213 11.19 13.52 1.35
CA ILE A 213 11.30 12.09 0.99
C ILE A 213 10.16 11.30 1.64
N GLY A 214 9.91 11.50 2.94
CA GLY A 214 8.81 10.86 3.66
C GLY A 214 7.45 11.19 3.06
N ALA A 215 7.22 12.46 2.68
CA ALA A 215 5.98 12.90 2.06
C ALA A 215 5.74 12.28 0.68
N ILE A 216 6.78 12.25 -0.16
CA ILE A 216 6.69 11.62 -1.49
C ILE A 216 6.39 10.13 -1.34
N TRP A 217 7.10 9.44 -0.45
CA TRP A 217 6.88 8.00 -0.22
C TRP A 217 5.46 7.75 0.30
N TRP A 218 4.99 8.56 1.23
CA TRP A 218 3.61 8.49 1.74
C TRP A 218 2.58 8.67 0.63
N CYS A 219 2.78 9.64 -0.26
CA CYS A 219 1.90 9.85 -1.41
C CYS A 219 1.92 8.65 -2.37
N ILE A 220 3.09 8.07 -2.65
CA ILE A 220 3.19 6.85 -3.48
C ILE A 220 2.39 5.71 -2.86
N LEU A 221 2.48 5.51 -1.55
CA LEU A 221 1.73 4.47 -0.84
C LEU A 221 0.21 4.71 -0.87
N LEU A 222 -0.24 5.97 -0.87
CA LEU A 222 -1.66 6.30 -0.90
C LEU A 222 -2.29 6.29 -2.30
N PHE A 223 -1.54 6.64 -3.33
CA PHE A 223 -2.10 6.90 -4.67
C PHE A 223 -1.50 6.02 -5.77
N GLY A 224 -0.36 5.38 -5.53
CA GLY A 224 0.27 4.39 -6.43
C GLY A 224 -0.31 3.01 -6.19
#